data_bc9e4b66d8b12c00a06d71bfddc48013
#
_entry.id   bc9e4b66d8b12c00a06d71bfddc48013
#
_cell.length_a   1.000
_cell.length_b   1.000
_cell.length_c   1.000
_cell.angle_alpha   90.00
_cell.angle_beta   90.00
_cell.angle_gamma   90.00
#
_symmetry.space_group_name_H-M   'P 1'
#
loop_
_entity.id
_entity.type
_entity.pdbx_description
1 polymer ?
#
loop_
_entity_poly.entity_id
_entity_poly.type
_entity_poly.pdbx_seq_one_letter_code
_entity_poly.pdbx_strand_id
1 'polypeptide(L)'
;IQLYDKPEIDGVFSLWYGKGPGLDRAMDAIRHANMGGSSKNGGMVLAVADDPIGKSSTLAYQSEQSLVSAGIPIFYPANVHEVIPMGLQAFQLSRFSGICVGLKITADTADSNAVVDLSSLRPPNIGLLQKEKVHIIQHEPALDREETLFTKRIPTAKEFIYQNKINKVLRDTNKKHLGIIAVGKATTETIDALDSIGIFEPSKFGIGIFACKVPWPLIDKDIVNFLNI
;
A
#
# COMPACT_ATOMS: atom_id res chain seq x y z
N ILE A 1 -16.14 13.59 -15.00
CA ILE A 1 -15.36 14.84 -14.85
C ILE A 1 -14.04 14.70 -15.60
N GLN A 2 -13.24 13.66 -15.35
CA GLN A 2 -11.90 13.50 -15.95
C GLN A 2 -11.91 13.06 -17.43
N LEU A 3 -13.07 12.70 -17.97
CA LEU A 3 -13.25 12.25 -19.36
C LEU A 3 -13.82 13.35 -20.27
N TYR A 4 -14.11 14.54 -19.73
CA TYR A 4 -14.58 15.66 -20.54
C TYR A 4 -13.44 16.28 -21.36
N ASP A 5 -13.72 16.70 -22.58
CA ASP A 5 -12.74 17.33 -23.48
C ASP A 5 -12.16 18.62 -22.91
N LYS A 6 -12.93 19.33 -22.08
CA LYS A 6 -12.51 20.56 -21.37
C LYS A 6 -12.98 20.47 -19.91
N PRO A 7 -12.27 19.73 -19.05
CA PRO A 7 -12.64 19.64 -17.65
C PRO A 7 -12.38 20.97 -16.94
N GLU A 8 -13.34 21.42 -16.14
CA GLU A 8 -13.19 22.59 -15.25
C GLU A 8 -12.22 22.31 -14.09
N ILE A 9 -12.02 21.03 -13.77
CA ILE A 9 -11.18 20.56 -12.66
C ILE A 9 -10.07 19.68 -13.21
N ASP A 10 -8.84 20.03 -12.90
CA ASP A 10 -7.64 19.31 -13.35
C ASP A 10 -7.30 18.11 -12.44
N GLY A 11 -8.23 17.17 -12.36
CA GLY A 11 -8.07 15.94 -11.59
C GLY A 11 -8.92 15.89 -10.32
N VAL A 12 -9.25 14.69 -9.90
CA VAL A 12 -10.05 14.40 -8.70
C VAL A 12 -9.38 13.34 -7.88
N PHE A 13 -9.22 13.58 -6.58
CA PHE A 13 -8.90 12.56 -5.60
C PHE A 13 -10.18 11.91 -5.12
N SER A 14 -10.21 10.58 -5.10
CA SER A 14 -11.33 9.82 -4.56
C SER A 14 -10.86 8.87 -3.46
N LEU A 15 -11.63 8.83 -2.39
CA LEU A 15 -11.44 7.89 -1.30
C LEU A 15 -12.70 7.03 -1.20
N TRP A 16 -12.57 5.74 -1.53
CA TRP A 16 -13.57 4.75 -1.19
C TRP A 16 -13.23 4.16 0.19
N TYR A 17 -14.23 3.92 1.01
CA TYR A 17 -14.00 3.23 2.28
C TYR A 17 -15.12 2.23 2.57
N GLY A 18 -14.75 1.13 3.19
CA GLY A 18 -15.69 0.09 3.56
C GLY A 18 -15.00 -1.10 4.21
N LYS A 19 -15.77 -1.91 4.92
CA LYS A 19 -15.27 -3.19 5.42
C LYS A 19 -15.37 -4.28 4.36
N GLY A 20 -14.78 -5.44 4.63
CA GLY A 20 -14.67 -6.55 3.71
C GLY A 20 -15.92 -6.89 2.90
N PRO A 21 -17.11 -7.14 3.50
CA PRO A 21 -18.31 -7.41 2.72
C PRO A 21 -18.76 -6.27 1.80
N GLY A 22 -18.39 -5.03 2.14
CA GLY A 22 -18.59 -3.87 1.26
C GLY A 22 -17.64 -3.89 0.07
N LEU A 23 -16.39 -4.28 0.31
CA LEU A 23 -15.40 -4.48 -0.76
C LEU A 23 -15.88 -5.53 -1.75
N ASP A 24 -16.34 -6.71 -1.28
CA ASP A 24 -16.84 -7.77 -2.14
C ASP A 24 -17.96 -7.30 -3.06
N ARG A 25 -18.91 -6.53 -2.53
CA ARG A 25 -20.02 -5.99 -3.32
C ARG A 25 -19.60 -4.92 -4.30
N ALA A 26 -18.53 -4.18 -4.01
CA ALA A 26 -18.03 -3.11 -4.85
C ALA A 26 -16.98 -3.58 -5.88
N MET A 27 -16.53 -4.84 -5.81
CA MET A 27 -15.38 -5.34 -6.57
C MET A 27 -15.52 -5.17 -8.09
N ASP A 28 -16.70 -5.32 -8.65
CA ASP A 28 -16.92 -5.09 -10.08
C ASP A 28 -16.60 -3.64 -10.47
N ALA A 29 -17.19 -2.69 -9.78
CA ALA A 29 -16.93 -1.25 -10.01
C ALA A 29 -15.46 -0.87 -9.75
N ILE A 30 -14.85 -1.44 -8.70
CA ILE A 30 -13.44 -1.21 -8.35
C ILE A 30 -12.51 -1.75 -9.45
N ARG A 31 -12.76 -2.95 -9.98
CA ARG A 31 -11.99 -3.51 -11.10
C ARG A 31 -12.09 -2.63 -12.35
N HIS A 32 -13.28 -2.18 -12.69
CA HIS A 32 -13.49 -1.26 -13.79
C HIS A 32 -12.75 0.06 -13.60
N ALA A 33 -12.81 0.63 -12.41
CA ALA A 33 -12.08 1.86 -12.08
C ALA A 33 -10.55 1.67 -12.17
N ASN A 34 -10.03 0.56 -11.63
CA ASN A 34 -8.60 0.25 -11.69
C ASN A 34 -8.10 0.02 -13.11
N MET A 35 -8.87 -0.70 -13.94
CA MET A 35 -8.52 -0.89 -15.35
C MET A 35 -8.65 0.40 -16.16
N GLY A 36 -9.65 1.24 -15.88
CA GLY A 36 -9.78 2.56 -16.49
C GLY A 36 -8.66 3.52 -16.13
N GLY A 37 -8.19 3.45 -14.92
CA GLY A 37 -7.09 4.25 -14.37
C GLY A 37 -7.47 5.63 -13.87
N SER A 38 -6.59 6.24 -13.07
CA SER A 38 -6.75 7.61 -12.56
C SER A 38 -6.19 8.65 -13.53
N SER A 39 -6.60 9.91 -13.37
CA SER A 39 -6.00 11.02 -14.11
C SER A 39 -4.60 11.36 -13.58
N LYS A 40 -3.83 12.06 -14.39
CA LYS A 40 -2.48 12.55 -14.06
C LYS A 40 -2.45 13.41 -12.79
N ASN A 41 -3.50 14.17 -12.54
CA ASN A 41 -3.62 15.09 -11.39
C ASN A 41 -4.67 14.64 -10.38
N GLY A 42 -5.13 13.38 -10.47
CA GLY A 42 -6.04 12.74 -9.52
C GLY A 42 -5.41 11.58 -8.78
N GLY A 43 -6.24 10.74 -8.18
CA GLY A 43 -5.82 9.52 -7.50
C GLY A 43 -6.99 8.81 -6.85
N MET A 44 -6.88 7.50 -6.69
CA MET A 44 -7.92 6.65 -6.10
C MET A 44 -7.32 5.79 -4.99
N VAL A 45 -7.83 5.97 -3.78
CA VAL A 45 -7.45 5.15 -2.61
C VAL A 45 -8.67 4.43 -2.08
N LEU A 46 -8.48 3.17 -1.74
CA LEU A 46 -9.49 2.29 -1.15
C LEU A 46 -9.10 2.01 0.30
N ALA A 47 -9.72 2.68 1.26
CA ALA A 47 -9.54 2.39 2.67
C ALA A 47 -10.38 1.16 3.03
N VAL A 48 -9.72 0.01 3.13
CA VAL A 48 -10.38 -1.28 3.37
C VAL A 48 -10.21 -1.68 4.83
N ALA A 49 -11.32 -1.75 5.55
CA ALA A 49 -11.34 -2.11 6.95
C ALA A 49 -11.52 -3.63 7.11
N ASP A 50 -10.46 -4.28 7.60
CA ASP A 50 -10.46 -5.72 7.86
C ASP A 50 -10.64 -6.04 9.34
N ASP A 51 -11.30 -7.14 9.59
CA ASP A 51 -11.57 -7.66 10.93
C ASP A 51 -11.15 -9.13 11.02
N PRO A 52 -9.82 -9.39 11.11
CA PRO A 52 -9.29 -10.75 11.06
C PRO A 52 -9.70 -11.64 12.23
N ILE A 53 -10.17 -11.06 13.33
CA ILE A 53 -10.64 -11.80 14.52
C ILE A 53 -12.17 -11.83 14.64
N GLY A 54 -12.91 -11.26 13.70
CA GLY A 54 -14.38 -11.25 13.70
C GLY A 54 -15.02 -10.43 14.81
N LYS A 55 -14.32 -9.38 15.31
CA LYS A 55 -14.81 -8.54 16.43
C LYS A 55 -16.07 -7.74 16.08
N SER A 56 -16.12 -7.17 14.88
CA SER A 56 -17.20 -6.31 14.40
C SER A 56 -18.03 -6.93 13.27
N SER A 57 -17.73 -8.15 12.89
CA SER A 57 -18.41 -8.91 11.82
C SER A 57 -18.73 -10.31 12.30
N THR A 58 -19.71 -10.97 11.67
CA THR A 58 -20.08 -12.36 12.00
C THR A 58 -19.01 -13.38 11.56
N LEU A 59 -18.12 -12.97 10.64
CA LEU A 59 -17.01 -13.77 10.13
C LEU A 59 -15.74 -12.94 10.15
N ALA A 60 -14.59 -13.59 10.39
CA ALA A 60 -13.27 -13.01 10.11
C ALA A 60 -13.16 -12.67 8.63
N TYR A 61 -12.51 -11.54 8.32
CA TYR A 61 -12.40 -11.06 6.95
C TYR A 61 -10.98 -10.59 6.63
N GLN A 62 -10.56 -10.91 5.40
CA GLN A 62 -9.27 -10.53 4.82
C GLN A 62 -9.49 -10.06 3.39
N SER A 63 -9.06 -8.85 3.08
CA SER A 63 -9.29 -8.21 1.77
C SER A 63 -8.14 -8.36 0.78
N GLU A 64 -7.00 -8.87 1.21
CA GLU A 64 -5.80 -8.95 0.37
C GLU A 64 -6.04 -9.69 -0.93
N GLN A 65 -6.68 -10.85 -0.88
CA GLN A 65 -6.92 -11.68 -2.07
C GLN A 65 -7.79 -10.96 -3.10
N SER A 66 -8.80 -10.24 -2.64
CA SER A 66 -9.68 -9.45 -3.50
C SER A 66 -8.91 -8.31 -4.18
N LEU A 67 -8.07 -7.59 -3.44
CA LEU A 67 -7.24 -6.50 -3.97
C LEU A 67 -6.18 -7.03 -4.94
N VAL A 68 -5.47 -8.12 -4.59
CA VAL A 68 -4.49 -8.78 -5.46
C VAL A 68 -5.12 -9.21 -6.77
N SER A 69 -6.29 -9.88 -6.71
CA SER A 69 -7.00 -10.34 -7.90
C SER A 69 -7.49 -9.21 -8.81
N ALA A 70 -7.60 -7.99 -8.27
CA ALA A 70 -7.93 -6.78 -9.02
C ALA A 70 -6.69 -6.00 -9.49
N GLY A 71 -5.48 -6.46 -9.20
CA GLY A 71 -4.24 -5.77 -9.54
C GLY A 71 -4.02 -4.48 -8.74
N ILE A 72 -4.47 -4.41 -7.49
CA ILE A 72 -4.43 -3.21 -6.64
C ILE A 72 -3.34 -3.33 -5.58
N PRO A 73 -2.30 -2.47 -5.58
CA PRO A 73 -1.28 -2.44 -4.54
C PRO A 73 -1.87 -2.25 -3.15
N ILE A 74 -1.29 -2.92 -2.15
CA ILE A 74 -1.80 -2.92 -0.79
C ILE A 74 -0.80 -2.22 0.13
N PHE A 75 -1.21 -1.11 0.72
CA PHE A 75 -0.53 -0.45 1.81
C PHE A 75 -1.10 -0.93 3.13
N TYR A 76 -0.25 -1.40 4.03
CA TYR A 76 -0.68 -1.93 5.31
C TYR A 76 0.07 -1.25 6.45
N PRO A 77 -0.50 -0.18 7.06
CA PRO A 77 0.08 0.49 8.23
C PRO A 77 0.26 -0.48 9.40
N ALA A 78 1.39 -0.37 10.09
CA ALA A 78 1.67 -1.18 11.28
C ALA A 78 0.89 -0.70 12.51
N ASN A 79 0.53 0.59 12.54
CA ASN A 79 -0.20 1.22 13.64
C ASN A 79 -0.87 2.52 13.17
N VAL A 80 -1.60 3.18 14.07
CA VAL A 80 -2.36 4.40 13.77
C VAL A 80 -1.49 5.58 13.33
N HIS A 81 -0.24 5.68 13.80
CA HIS A 81 0.68 6.76 13.39
C HIS A 81 1.05 6.68 11.91
N GLU A 82 0.99 5.50 11.30
CA GLU A 82 1.32 5.28 9.91
C GLU A 82 0.15 5.52 8.95
N VAL A 83 -1.09 5.61 9.44
CA VAL A 83 -2.29 5.71 8.59
C VAL A 83 -2.25 6.96 7.71
N ILE A 84 -1.98 8.13 8.30
CA ILE A 84 -1.92 9.40 7.54
C ILE A 84 -0.74 9.41 6.56
N PRO A 85 0.51 9.17 6.99
CA PRO A 85 1.64 9.18 6.06
C PRO A 85 1.47 8.18 4.90
N MET A 86 1.02 6.96 5.19
CA MET A 86 0.83 5.95 4.16
C MET A 86 -0.38 6.25 3.27
N GLY A 87 -1.44 6.85 3.79
CA GLY A 87 -2.58 7.33 3.00
C GLY A 87 -2.17 8.40 1.98
N LEU A 88 -1.33 9.36 2.40
CA LEU A 88 -0.77 10.36 1.49
C LEU A 88 0.14 9.73 0.43
N GLN A 89 0.98 8.77 0.82
CA GLN A 89 1.81 8.01 -0.12
C GLN A 89 0.98 7.18 -1.09
N ALA A 90 -0.15 6.60 -0.64
CA ALA A 90 -1.08 5.85 -1.48
C ALA A 90 -1.70 6.73 -2.57
N PHE A 91 -2.15 7.95 -2.22
CA PHE A 91 -2.63 8.92 -3.21
C PHE A 91 -1.54 9.32 -4.20
N GLN A 92 -0.31 9.55 -3.74
CA GLN A 92 0.79 9.89 -4.62
C GLN A 92 1.17 8.72 -5.55
N LEU A 93 1.17 7.49 -5.05
CA LEU A 93 1.37 6.31 -5.88
C LEU A 93 0.28 6.20 -6.96
N SER A 94 -0.99 6.36 -6.57
CA SER A 94 -2.11 6.33 -7.50
C SER A 94 -1.97 7.38 -8.59
N ARG A 95 -1.64 8.61 -8.20
CA ARG A 95 -1.37 9.72 -9.11
C ARG A 95 -0.20 9.46 -10.05
N PHE A 96 0.86 8.83 -9.55
CA PHE A 96 2.07 8.54 -10.31
C PHE A 96 1.86 7.43 -11.33
N SER A 97 1.18 6.36 -10.95
CA SER A 97 1.05 5.12 -11.74
C SER A 97 -0.29 4.93 -12.45
N GLY A 98 -1.28 5.78 -12.16
CA GLY A 98 -2.63 5.63 -12.70
C GLY A 98 -3.45 4.48 -12.09
N ILE A 99 -2.95 3.80 -11.06
CA ILE A 99 -3.55 2.62 -10.43
C ILE A 99 -4.36 2.99 -9.18
N CYS A 100 -5.41 2.24 -8.84
CA CYS A 100 -6.00 2.29 -7.51
C CYS A 100 -5.02 1.76 -6.46
N VAL A 101 -5.07 2.26 -5.23
CA VAL A 101 -4.24 1.77 -4.13
C VAL A 101 -5.11 1.42 -2.95
N GLY A 102 -4.95 0.20 -2.43
CA GLY A 102 -5.60 -0.25 -1.20
C GLY A 102 -4.81 0.24 0.02
N LEU A 103 -5.50 0.82 0.98
CA LEU A 103 -5.00 1.11 2.32
C LEU A 103 -5.75 0.21 3.30
N LYS A 104 -5.07 -0.87 3.73
CA LYS A 104 -5.65 -1.82 4.66
C LYS A 104 -5.59 -1.27 6.08
N ILE A 105 -6.74 -1.25 6.77
CA ILE A 105 -6.86 -0.81 8.16
C ILE A 105 -7.54 -1.94 8.94
N THR A 106 -6.88 -2.46 9.97
CA THR A 106 -7.49 -3.47 10.84
C THR A 106 -8.32 -2.82 11.94
N ALA A 107 -9.23 -3.58 12.53
CA ALA A 107 -10.10 -3.12 13.62
C ALA A 107 -9.30 -2.48 14.76
N ASP A 108 -8.18 -3.09 15.16
CA ASP A 108 -7.32 -2.55 16.22
C ASP A 108 -6.72 -1.18 15.88
N THR A 109 -6.32 -0.99 14.61
CA THR A 109 -5.80 0.30 14.14
C THR A 109 -6.92 1.35 14.08
N ALA A 110 -8.11 0.95 13.66
CA ALA A 110 -9.28 1.84 13.57
C ALA A 110 -9.77 2.29 14.95
N ASP A 111 -9.68 1.42 15.97
CA ASP A 111 -10.08 1.70 17.36
C ASP A 111 -8.99 2.47 18.13
N SER A 112 -7.79 2.64 17.55
CA SER A 112 -6.65 3.30 18.21
C SER A 112 -6.72 4.83 18.07
N ASN A 113 -6.16 5.53 19.06
CA ASN A 113 -6.00 6.98 19.06
C ASN A 113 -4.52 7.35 19.24
N ALA A 114 -4.06 8.37 18.52
CA ALA A 114 -2.71 8.89 18.68
C ALA A 114 -2.62 10.36 18.27
N VAL A 115 -1.61 11.03 18.81
CA VAL A 115 -1.20 12.36 18.35
C VAL A 115 -0.21 12.17 17.19
N VAL A 116 -0.52 12.75 16.05
CA VAL A 116 0.33 12.69 14.85
C VAL A 116 0.94 14.06 14.60
N ASP A 117 2.28 14.11 14.50
CA ASP A 117 3.00 15.31 14.10
C ASP A 117 2.92 15.48 12.57
N LEU A 118 2.05 16.39 12.13
CA LEU A 118 1.88 16.69 10.71
C LEU A 118 3.08 17.45 10.11
N SER A 119 3.90 18.11 10.92
CA SER A 119 5.08 18.83 10.45
C SER A 119 6.18 17.89 9.94
N SER A 120 6.18 16.65 10.39
CA SER A 120 7.10 15.60 9.97
C SER A 120 6.74 14.95 8.63
N LEU A 121 5.51 15.17 8.14
CA LEU A 121 5.07 14.60 6.87
C LEU A 121 5.88 15.19 5.71
N ARG A 122 6.48 14.32 4.92
CA ARG A 122 7.18 14.70 3.69
C ARG A 122 6.40 14.17 2.50
N PRO A 123 6.17 15.01 1.47
CA PRO A 123 5.63 14.50 0.23
C PRO A 123 6.62 13.46 -0.34
N PRO A 124 6.13 12.32 -0.84
CA PRO A 124 6.98 11.35 -1.51
C PRO A 124 7.63 11.99 -2.74
N ASN A 125 8.83 11.52 -3.06
CA ASN A 125 9.52 11.94 -4.28
C ASN A 125 8.81 11.30 -5.48
N ILE A 126 8.12 12.11 -6.26
CA ILE A 126 7.40 11.63 -7.44
C ILE A 126 8.39 11.42 -8.61
N GLY A 127 9.60 11.98 -8.53
CA GLY A 127 10.68 11.80 -9.50
C GLY A 127 10.31 12.15 -10.95
N LEU A 128 11.31 12.12 -11.82
CA LEU A 128 11.17 12.37 -13.27
C LEU A 128 10.76 11.08 -14.05
N LEU A 129 10.21 10.06 -13.40
CA LEU A 129 10.08 8.70 -13.94
C LEU A 129 8.87 8.49 -14.86
N GLN A 130 7.96 9.44 -14.99
CA GLN A 130 6.80 9.31 -15.89
C GLN A 130 7.20 9.45 -17.37
N LYS A 131 7.73 8.39 -17.95
CA LYS A 131 7.98 8.32 -19.39
C LYS A 131 6.84 7.65 -20.17
N GLU A 132 5.93 6.93 -19.52
CA GLU A 132 4.91 6.13 -20.18
C GLU A 132 3.49 6.65 -19.93
N LYS A 133 2.60 6.42 -20.92
CA LYS A 133 1.18 6.74 -20.80
C LYS A 133 0.50 5.68 -19.94
N VAL A 134 0.37 5.95 -18.63
CA VAL A 134 -0.24 5.04 -17.63
C VAL A 134 -1.62 5.50 -17.13
N HIS A 135 -1.99 6.75 -17.42
CA HIS A 135 -3.24 7.36 -16.96
C HIS A 135 -4.43 6.95 -17.81
N ILE A 136 -5.58 7.54 -17.54
CA ILE A 136 -6.89 7.18 -18.10
C ILE A 136 -6.85 6.64 -19.52
N ILE A 137 -7.26 5.39 -19.68
CA ILE A 137 -7.38 4.68 -20.94
C ILE A 137 -8.79 4.04 -21.09
N GLN A 138 -9.80 4.71 -20.54
CA GLN A 138 -11.18 4.19 -20.48
C GLN A 138 -11.76 3.81 -21.85
N HIS A 139 -11.30 4.44 -22.93
CA HIS A 139 -11.76 4.20 -24.28
C HIS A 139 -11.01 3.06 -25.01
N GLU A 140 -9.93 2.56 -24.43
CA GLU A 140 -9.17 1.44 -24.99
C GLU A 140 -9.94 0.12 -24.84
N PRO A 141 -9.72 -0.88 -25.70
CA PRO A 141 -10.25 -2.22 -25.55
C PRO A 141 -9.94 -2.84 -24.18
N ALA A 142 -10.79 -3.73 -23.71
CA ALA A 142 -10.65 -4.33 -22.38
C ALA A 142 -9.32 -5.06 -22.18
N LEU A 143 -8.85 -5.79 -23.19
CA LEU A 143 -7.56 -6.51 -23.12
C LEU A 143 -6.36 -5.56 -23.07
N ASP A 144 -6.41 -4.45 -23.81
CA ASP A 144 -5.34 -3.44 -23.81
C ASP A 144 -5.26 -2.70 -22.47
N ARG A 145 -6.41 -2.51 -21.82
CA ARG A 145 -6.48 -1.96 -20.45
C ARG A 145 -5.87 -2.92 -19.43
N GLU A 146 -6.16 -4.21 -19.54
CA GLU A 146 -5.59 -5.25 -18.71
C GLU A 146 -4.07 -5.37 -18.93
N GLU A 147 -3.62 -5.40 -20.17
CA GLU A 147 -2.20 -5.39 -20.51
C GLU A 147 -1.49 -4.17 -19.91
N THR A 148 -2.06 -2.98 -20.07
CA THR A 148 -1.52 -1.74 -19.48
C THR A 148 -1.43 -1.83 -17.96
N LEU A 149 -2.42 -2.42 -17.28
CA LEU A 149 -2.38 -2.59 -15.83
C LEU A 149 -1.19 -3.45 -15.40
N PHE A 150 -1.01 -4.61 -16.02
CA PHE A 150 0.02 -5.57 -15.59
C PHE A 150 1.41 -5.27 -16.14
N THR A 151 1.54 -4.73 -17.34
CA THR A 151 2.84 -4.49 -17.98
C THR A 151 3.42 -3.09 -17.74
N LYS A 152 2.57 -2.10 -17.39
CA LYS A 152 3.00 -0.72 -17.20
C LYS A 152 2.70 -0.19 -15.80
N ARG A 153 1.44 -0.22 -15.36
CA ARG A 153 1.04 0.41 -14.10
C ARG A 153 1.62 -0.29 -12.87
N ILE A 154 1.55 -1.61 -12.79
CA ILE A 154 2.13 -2.38 -11.67
C ILE A 154 3.64 -2.24 -11.61
N PRO A 155 4.41 -2.37 -12.70
CA PRO A 155 5.84 -2.08 -12.70
C PRO A 155 6.17 -0.65 -12.27
N THR A 156 5.41 0.35 -12.73
CA THR A 156 5.54 1.75 -12.32
C THR A 156 5.28 1.91 -10.82
N ALA A 157 4.26 1.22 -10.29
CA ALA A 157 3.96 1.22 -8.86
C ALA A 157 5.10 0.58 -8.04
N LYS A 158 5.65 -0.56 -8.50
CA LYS A 158 6.83 -1.21 -7.86
C LYS A 158 8.02 -0.25 -7.79
N GLU A 159 8.31 0.45 -8.86
CA GLU A 159 9.42 1.41 -8.91
C GLU A 159 9.19 2.58 -7.93
N PHE A 160 7.99 3.15 -7.87
CA PHE A 160 7.64 4.19 -6.90
C PHE A 160 7.85 3.71 -5.45
N ILE A 161 7.37 2.52 -5.11
CA ILE A 161 7.50 1.94 -3.77
C ILE A 161 8.98 1.78 -3.40
N TYR A 162 9.79 1.26 -4.32
CA TYR A 162 11.22 1.06 -4.13
C TYR A 162 11.98 2.38 -3.95
N GLN A 163 11.78 3.34 -4.86
CA GLN A 163 12.48 4.64 -4.85
C GLN A 163 12.15 5.47 -3.61
N ASN A 164 10.92 5.39 -3.15
CA ASN A 164 10.48 6.11 -1.95
C ASN A 164 10.76 5.34 -0.64
N LYS A 165 11.40 4.17 -0.72
CA LYS A 165 11.77 3.33 0.44
C LYS A 165 10.60 3.14 1.40
N ILE A 166 9.43 2.79 0.85
CA ILE A 166 8.20 2.64 1.65
C ILE A 166 8.34 1.46 2.59
N ASN A 167 8.85 0.32 2.10
CA ASN A 167 9.32 -0.76 2.96
C ASN A 167 10.61 -0.35 3.66
N LYS A 168 10.86 -0.84 4.87
CA LYS A 168 12.00 -0.41 5.69
C LYS A 168 12.67 -1.57 6.40
N VAL A 169 13.99 -1.57 6.39
CA VAL A 169 14.77 -2.32 7.37
C VAL A 169 14.74 -1.53 8.68
N LEU A 170 14.14 -2.09 9.73
CA LEU A 170 14.02 -1.46 11.04
C LEU A 170 15.20 -1.80 11.93
N ARG A 171 15.72 -2.99 11.81
CA ARG A 171 16.90 -3.49 12.52
C ARG A 171 17.74 -4.30 11.56
N ASP A 172 19.02 -4.04 11.54
CA ASP A 172 19.97 -4.77 10.70
C ASP A 172 21.28 -5.04 11.43
N THR A 173 22.03 -6.01 10.95
CA THR A 173 23.32 -6.42 11.51
C THR A 173 24.16 -7.11 10.45
N ASN A 174 25.47 -6.87 10.48
CA ASN A 174 26.42 -7.53 9.57
C ASN A 174 26.63 -9.04 9.87
N LYS A 175 26.10 -9.52 11.00
CA LYS A 175 26.16 -10.92 11.41
C LYS A 175 24.74 -11.47 11.62
N LYS A 176 23.94 -11.41 10.58
CA LYS A 176 22.56 -11.84 10.61
C LYS A 176 22.44 -13.35 10.68
N HIS A 177 21.84 -13.86 11.76
CA HIS A 177 21.50 -15.26 11.93
C HIS A 177 20.03 -15.54 11.66
N LEU A 178 19.18 -14.51 11.89
CA LEU A 178 17.75 -14.56 11.69
C LEU A 178 17.27 -13.27 11.04
N GLY A 179 16.53 -13.38 9.94
CA GLY A 179 15.82 -12.28 9.32
C GLY A 179 14.31 -12.44 9.49
N ILE A 180 13.65 -11.47 10.12
CA ILE A 180 12.20 -11.46 10.29
C ILE A 180 11.61 -10.46 9.29
N ILE A 181 10.73 -10.94 8.41
CA ILE A 181 9.94 -10.09 7.51
C ILE A 181 8.55 -9.98 8.10
N ALA A 182 8.22 -8.82 8.62
CA ALA A 182 6.94 -8.56 9.27
C ALA A 182 6.06 -7.64 8.40
N VAL A 183 4.75 -7.93 8.33
CA VAL A 183 3.79 -7.23 7.48
C VAL A 183 2.78 -6.47 8.34
N GLY A 184 2.59 -5.18 8.07
CA GLY A 184 1.60 -4.35 8.75
C GLY A 184 1.71 -4.45 10.27
N LYS A 185 0.61 -4.74 10.96
CA LYS A 185 0.56 -4.84 12.42
C LYS A 185 1.56 -5.84 13.02
N ALA A 186 1.84 -6.95 12.34
CA ALA A 186 2.83 -7.92 12.81
C ALA A 186 4.23 -7.31 13.00
N THR A 187 4.51 -6.14 12.42
CA THR A 187 5.77 -5.40 12.64
C THR A 187 5.89 -4.90 14.08
N THR A 188 4.86 -4.25 14.61
CA THR A 188 4.84 -3.80 16.00
C THR A 188 4.78 -4.97 16.97
N GLU A 189 3.94 -5.95 16.70
CA GLU A 189 3.84 -7.18 17.51
C GLU A 189 5.17 -7.96 17.59
N THR A 190 5.95 -8.00 16.51
CA THR A 190 7.28 -8.62 16.51
C THR A 190 8.23 -7.86 17.45
N ILE A 191 8.22 -6.53 17.41
CA ILE A 191 9.06 -5.70 18.29
C ILE A 191 8.65 -5.90 19.75
N ASP A 192 7.35 -5.79 20.04
CA ASP A 192 6.80 -5.97 21.40
C ASP A 192 7.09 -7.38 21.95
N ALA A 193 7.01 -8.43 21.10
CA ALA A 193 7.36 -9.78 21.50
C ALA A 193 8.85 -9.93 21.85
N LEU A 194 9.74 -9.35 21.03
CA LEU A 194 11.18 -9.35 21.33
C LEU A 194 11.49 -8.60 22.61
N ASP A 195 10.89 -7.44 22.82
CA ASP A 195 11.04 -6.65 24.03
C ASP A 195 10.55 -7.42 25.28
N SER A 196 9.44 -8.14 25.16
CA SER A 196 8.87 -8.95 26.26
C SER A 196 9.76 -10.07 26.75
N ILE A 197 10.64 -10.57 25.90
CA ILE A 197 11.65 -11.59 26.24
C ILE A 197 13.05 -11.01 26.49
N GLY A 198 13.14 -9.68 26.63
CA GLY A 198 14.38 -8.97 26.98
C GLY A 198 15.32 -8.69 25.80
N ILE A 199 14.86 -8.84 24.56
CA ILE A 199 15.64 -8.56 23.34
C ILE A 199 15.34 -7.15 22.84
N PHE A 200 15.78 -6.13 23.56
CA PHE A 200 15.55 -4.70 23.21
C PHE A 200 16.39 -4.22 22.02
N GLU A 201 17.54 -4.87 21.77
CA GLU A 201 18.42 -4.57 20.65
C GLU A 201 18.64 -5.81 19.78
N PRO A 202 17.69 -6.19 18.92
CA PRO A 202 17.74 -7.43 18.12
C PRO A 202 19.03 -7.60 17.31
N SER A 203 19.60 -6.49 16.82
CA SER A 203 20.84 -6.52 16.05
C SER A 203 22.05 -7.06 16.82
N LYS A 204 22.09 -6.90 18.14
CA LYS A 204 23.15 -7.50 18.99
C LYS A 204 23.06 -9.03 19.05
N PHE A 205 21.88 -9.56 18.81
CA PHE A 205 21.60 -11.01 18.77
C PHE A 205 21.62 -11.59 17.34
N GLY A 206 22.08 -10.82 16.35
CA GLY A 206 22.08 -11.25 14.96
C GLY A 206 20.69 -11.32 14.33
N ILE A 207 19.72 -10.57 14.86
CA ILE A 207 18.35 -10.53 14.36
C ILE A 207 18.15 -9.26 13.53
N GLY A 208 17.82 -9.44 12.25
CA GLY A 208 17.35 -8.38 11.36
C GLY A 208 15.83 -8.32 11.32
N ILE A 209 15.25 -7.12 11.19
CA ILE A 209 13.80 -6.92 11.07
C ILE A 209 13.52 -6.04 9.87
N PHE A 210 12.72 -6.56 8.93
CA PHE A 210 12.23 -5.85 7.76
C PHE A 210 10.72 -5.61 7.86
N ALA A 211 10.31 -4.34 7.83
CA ALA A 211 8.91 -3.94 7.80
C ALA A 211 8.43 -3.90 6.35
N CYS A 212 7.68 -4.90 5.95
CA CYS A 212 7.00 -4.96 4.66
C CYS A 212 5.67 -4.20 4.75
N LYS A 213 5.69 -2.92 4.43
CA LYS A 213 4.51 -2.03 4.48
C LYS A 213 3.62 -2.17 3.26
N VAL A 214 4.17 -2.70 2.17
CA VAL A 214 3.45 -2.99 0.92
C VAL A 214 3.65 -4.46 0.60
N PRO A 215 2.77 -5.35 1.11
CA PRO A 215 2.89 -6.79 0.88
C PRO A 215 2.58 -7.19 -0.57
N TRP A 216 1.85 -6.37 -1.30
CA TRP A 216 1.60 -6.58 -2.73
C TRP A 216 1.55 -5.23 -3.49
N PRO A 217 2.20 -5.13 -4.66
CA PRO A 217 3.13 -6.09 -5.23
C PRO A 217 4.42 -6.17 -4.41
N LEU A 218 4.97 -7.37 -4.27
CA LEU A 218 6.22 -7.55 -3.53
C LEU A 218 7.37 -6.84 -4.28
N ILE A 219 8.22 -6.15 -3.53
CA ILE A 219 9.40 -5.48 -4.06
C ILE A 219 10.60 -6.41 -3.89
N ASP A 220 10.88 -7.19 -4.93
CA ASP A 220 11.89 -8.23 -4.92
C ASP A 220 13.26 -7.70 -4.50
N LYS A 221 13.63 -6.50 -4.99
CA LYS A 221 14.90 -5.82 -4.66
C LYS A 221 15.04 -5.55 -3.15
N ASP A 222 13.97 -5.15 -2.48
CA ASP A 222 13.98 -4.89 -1.04
C ASP A 222 14.27 -6.19 -0.27
N ILE A 223 13.61 -7.28 -0.65
CA ILE A 223 13.77 -8.59 -0.01
C ILE A 223 15.17 -9.15 -0.25
N VAL A 224 15.65 -9.12 -1.50
CA VAL A 224 16.99 -9.60 -1.85
C VAL A 224 18.06 -8.81 -1.10
N ASN A 225 17.93 -7.48 -1.05
CA ASN A 225 18.88 -6.65 -0.31
C ASN A 225 18.87 -6.97 1.19
N PHE A 226 17.69 -7.22 1.78
CA PHE A 226 17.60 -7.59 3.18
C PHE A 226 18.19 -8.97 3.48
N LEU A 227 18.06 -9.93 2.56
CA LEU A 227 18.57 -11.30 2.73
C LEU A 227 20.09 -11.42 2.48
N ASN A 228 20.65 -10.57 1.63
CA ASN A 228 22.05 -10.65 1.19
C ASN A 228 23.04 -9.87 2.08
N ILE A 229 22.60 -9.36 3.21
CA ILE A 229 23.45 -8.63 4.16
C ILE A 229 24.07 -9.57 5.19
#